data_4a063f939c732333c9094afb406aa41c
#
_entry.id   4a063f939c732333c9094afb406aa41c
#
_cell.length_a   1.000
_cell.length_b   1.000
_cell.length_c   1.000
_cell.angle_alpha   90.00
_cell.angle_beta   90.00
_cell.angle_gamma   90.00
#
_symmetry.space_group_name_H-M   'P 1'
#
loop_
_entity.id
_entity.type
_entity.pdbx_description
1 polymer ?
#
loop_
_entity_poly.entity_id
_entity_poly.type
_entity_poly.pdbx_seq_one_letter_code
_entity_poly.pdbx_strand_id
1 'polypeptide(L)'
;GQDPYHGPGQAHGLCFSVNDGVPFPPSLVNIFKEIKADTGADAPPTGNLTRWAEQGVLLLNATLTVREHQAASHAGHGWETFTDAVIRQLSAQRDHLVFILWGSYAQKKGQVIDRSRHLVLCSAHPSPLSALRPPQPFIGNGHFSAARAFRQQHGY
;
A
#
# COMPACT_ATOMS: atom_id res chain seq x y z
N GLY A 1 -1.35 -3.95 0.76
CA GLY A 1 -0.41 -5.07 0.71
C GLY A 1 -1.10 -6.42 0.86
N GLN A 2 -0.34 -7.50 0.74
CA GLN A 2 -0.91 -8.85 0.81
C GLN A 2 -0.84 -9.42 2.23
N ASP A 3 0.35 -9.55 2.80
CA ASP A 3 0.55 -10.04 4.16
C ASP A 3 1.75 -9.34 4.83
N PRO A 4 1.85 -9.41 6.17
CA PRO A 4 2.94 -8.76 6.90
C PRO A 4 4.31 -9.36 6.58
N TYR A 5 5.36 -8.61 6.85
CA TYR A 5 6.72 -9.16 6.85
C TYR A 5 6.80 -10.30 7.87
N HIS A 6 7.46 -11.40 7.48
CA HIS A 6 7.52 -12.60 8.31
C HIS A 6 8.85 -12.77 9.07
N GLY A 7 9.79 -11.83 8.91
CA GLY A 7 11.01 -11.81 9.71
C GLY A 7 10.78 -11.27 11.12
N PRO A 8 11.51 -11.75 12.12
CA PRO A 8 11.37 -11.26 13.50
C PRO A 8 11.58 -9.75 13.59
N GLY A 9 10.68 -9.06 14.28
CA GLY A 9 10.79 -7.62 14.54
C GLY A 9 10.55 -6.71 13.31
N GLN A 10 10.12 -7.23 12.17
CA GLN A 10 9.89 -6.41 10.97
C GLN A 10 8.50 -5.76 10.96
N ALA A 11 7.43 -6.54 11.01
CA ALA A 11 6.06 -6.03 10.94
C ALA A 11 5.64 -5.37 12.24
N HIS A 12 4.89 -4.26 12.15
CA HIS A 12 4.34 -3.59 13.32
C HIS A 12 2.93 -3.02 13.08
N GLY A 13 2.17 -3.61 12.15
CA GLY A 13 0.76 -3.30 11.92
C GLY A 13 0.45 -2.40 10.73
N LEU A 14 1.46 -1.81 10.09
CA LEU A 14 1.29 -0.97 8.89
C LEU A 14 2.00 -1.64 7.71
N CYS A 15 1.28 -1.86 6.61
CA CYS A 15 1.90 -2.55 5.47
C CYS A 15 3.11 -1.76 4.93
N PHE A 16 4.13 -2.48 4.48
CA PHE A 16 5.44 -1.99 4.03
C PHE A 16 6.30 -1.33 5.11
N SER A 17 5.74 -0.91 6.22
CA SER A 17 6.43 -0.20 7.29
C SER A 17 7.28 -1.13 8.15
N VAL A 18 8.40 -0.62 8.64
CA VAL A 18 9.23 -1.27 9.65
C VAL A 18 9.51 -0.30 10.79
N ASN A 19 9.83 -0.83 11.97
CA ASN A 19 10.22 0.00 13.12
C ASN A 19 11.51 0.77 12.85
N ASP A 20 11.73 1.83 13.62
CA ASP A 20 12.97 2.60 13.57
C ASP A 20 14.18 1.68 13.78
N GLY A 21 15.24 1.93 12.99
CA GLY A 21 16.47 1.15 13.08
C GLY A 21 16.46 -0.17 12.32
N VAL A 22 15.30 -0.60 11.79
CA VAL A 22 15.21 -1.82 10.97
C VAL A 22 15.59 -1.48 9.52
N PRO A 23 16.41 -2.30 8.86
CA PRO A 23 16.76 -2.09 7.45
C PRO A 23 15.51 -2.06 6.57
N PHE A 24 15.53 -1.20 5.54
CA PHE A 24 14.40 -1.08 4.63
C PHE A 24 14.22 -2.36 3.81
N PRO A 25 13.05 -3.01 3.85
CA PRO A 25 12.75 -4.11 2.93
C PRO A 25 12.81 -3.64 1.47
N PRO A 26 13.11 -4.54 0.52
CA PRO A 26 13.28 -4.15 -0.88
C PRO A 26 12.09 -3.42 -1.51
N SER A 27 10.86 -3.82 -1.17
CA SER A 27 9.65 -3.12 -1.65
C SER A 27 9.61 -1.68 -1.16
N LEU A 28 9.97 -1.44 0.10
CA LEU A 28 10.00 -0.09 0.67
C LEU A 28 11.08 0.78 0.03
N VAL A 29 12.23 0.21 -0.30
CA VAL A 29 13.28 0.90 -1.06
C VAL A 29 12.70 1.42 -2.38
N ASN A 30 11.97 0.58 -3.11
CA ASN A 30 11.36 0.97 -4.38
C ASN A 30 10.25 2.02 -4.20
N ILE A 31 9.47 1.94 -3.12
CA ILE A 31 8.48 2.97 -2.79
C ILE A 31 9.16 4.33 -2.64
N PHE A 32 10.25 4.40 -1.88
CA PHE A 32 10.98 5.66 -1.70
C PHE A 32 11.65 6.14 -2.98
N LYS A 33 12.13 5.23 -3.84
CA LYS A 33 12.65 5.60 -5.17
C LYS A 33 11.58 6.28 -6.02
N GLU A 34 10.37 5.73 -6.04
CA GLU A 34 9.28 6.31 -6.82
C GLU A 34 8.84 7.65 -6.24
N ILE A 35 8.77 7.79 -4.92
CA ILE A 35 8.46 9.08 -4.28
C ILE A 35 9.48 10.13 -4.70
N LYS A 36 10.76 9.80 -4.70
CA LYS A 36 11.83 10.73 -5.13
C LYS A 36 11.67 11.12 -6.59
N ALA A 37 11.44 10.16 -7.46
CA ALA A 37 11.27 10.41 -8.89
C ALA A 37 10.01 11.23 -9.20
N ASP A 38 8.92 10.95 -8.48
CA ASP A 38 7.61 11.57 -8.71
C ASP A 38 7.48 12.95 -8.06
N THR A 39 7.96 13.12 -6.82
CA THR A 39 7.72 14.32 -6.02
C THR A 39 8.98 15.12 -5.70
N GLY A 40 10.15 14.55 -5.92
CA GLY A 40 11.43 15.15 -5.53
C GLY A 40 11.80 14.97 -4.06
N ALA A 41 10.93 14.39 -3.24
CA ALA A 41 11.18 14.22 -1.82
C ALA A 41 12.21 13.12 -1.56
N ASP A 42 13.20 13.41 -0.72
CA ASP A 42 14.22 12.45 -0.34
C ASP A 42 13.65 11.37 0.59
N ALA A 43 14.25 10.16 0.55
CA ALA A 43 13.90 9.11 1.48
C ALA A 43 14.18 9.56 2.92
N PRO A 44 13.26 9.27 3.86
CA PRO A 44 13.49 9.59 5.27
C PRO A 44 14.55 8.65 5.86
N PRO A 45 15.13 8.99 7.03
CA PRO A 45 16.13 8.13 7.67
C PRO A 45 15.56 6.86 8.27
N THR A 46 14.25 6.72 8.31
CA THR A 46 13.55 5.58 8.90
C THR A 46 12.52 5.00 7.94
N GLY A 47 12.29 3.69 8.01
CA GLY A 47 11.22 2.99 7.29
C GLY A 47 9.91 2.91 8.07
N ASN A 48 9.81 3.61 9.22
CA ASN A 48 8.58 3.67 9.99
C ASN A 48 7.59 4.65 9.34
N LEU A 49 6.46 4.12 8.85
CA LEU A 49 5.44 4.89 8.13
C LEU A 49 4.31 5.38 9.02
N THR A 50 4.49 5.36 10.34
CA THR A 50 3.48 5.84 11.29
C THR A 50 3.05 7.27 10.97
N ARG A 51 3.97 8.14 10.54
CA ARG A 51 3.65 9.51 10.16
C ARG A 51 2.67 9.60 8.98
N TRP A 52 2.69 8.61 8.07
CA TRP A 52 1.70 8.54 6.99
C TRP A 52 0.32 8.17 7.54
N ALA A 53 0.28 7.19 8.45
CA ALA A 53 -0.97 6.78 9.10
C ALA A 53 -1.60 7.95 9.87
N GLU A 54 -0.80 8.74 10.56
CA GLU A 54 -1.25 9.93 11.30
C GLU A 54 -1.83 11.00 10.40
N GLN A 55 -1.48 10.99 9.11
CA GLN A 55 -1.98 11.93 8.10
C GLN A 55 -3.14 11.36 7.29
N GLY A 56 -3.68 10.22 7.68
CA GLY A 56 -4.86 9.66 7.05
C GLY A 56 -4.61 8.59 5.99
N VAL A 57 -3.41 8.02 5.94
CA VAL A 57 -3.11 6.89 5.04
C VAL A 57 -3.37 5.58 5.76
N LEU A 58 -4.34 4.81 5.26
CA LEU A 58 -4.60 3.46 5.76
C LEU A 58 -3.67 2.47 5.05
N LEU A 59 -2.68 1.97 5.77
CA LEU A 59 -1.68 1.03 5.27
C LEU A 59 -2.14 -0.40 5.61
N LEU A 60 -3.01 -0.95 4.77
CA LEU A 60 -3.73 -2.20 5.03
C LEU A 60 -3.16 -3.36 4.24
N ASN A 61 -2.83 -4.45 4.93
CA ASN A 61 -2.62 -5.75 4.31
C ASN A 61 -3.94 -6.52 4.22
N ALA A 62 -4.10 -7.36 3.21
CA ALA A 62 -5.27 -8.23 3.07
C ALA A 62 -5.35 -9.24 4.19
N THR A 63 -4.20 -9.81 4.58
CA THR A 63 -4.02 -10.73 5.70
C THR A 63 -3.23 -10.00 6.78
N LEU A 64 -3.70 -9.98 8.02
CA LEU A 64 -3.14 -9.11 9.07
C LEU A 64 -2.15 -9.83 9.99
N THR A 65 -2.01 -11.15 9.88
CA THR A 65 -1.04 -11.93 10.64
C THR A 65 -0.31 -12.91 9.73
N VAL A 66 0.84 -13.37 10.19
CA VAL A 66 1.68 -14.33 9.47
C VAL A 66 2.52 -15.08 10.49
N ARG A 67 2.82 -16.36 10.22
CA ARG A 67 3.79 -17.11 11.03
C ARG A 67 5.21 -16.67 10.69
N GLU A 68 6.07 -16.67 11.69
CA GLU A 68 7.49 -16.34 11.53
C GLU A 68 8.12 -17.20 10.43
N HIS A 69 8.85 -16.54 9.51
CA HIS A 69 9.54 -17.15 8.38
C HIS A 69 8.65 -17.91 7.38
N GLN A 70 7.32 -17.72 7.44
CA GLN A 70 6.38 -18.46 6.59
C GLN A 70 5.43 -17.48 5.87
N ALA A 71 5.90 -16.94 4.76
CA ALA A 71 5.10 -16.01 3.94
C ALA A 71 3.75 -16.65 3.57
N ALA A 72 2.69 -15.85 3.62
CA ALA A 72 1.32 -16.24 3.28
C ALA A 72 0.75 -17.38 4.13
N SER A 73 1.36 -17.69 5.27
CA SER A 73 0.93 -18.83 6.12
C SER A 73 -0.49 -18.69 6.66
N HIS A 74 -1.01 -17.47 6.82
CA HIS A 74 -2.38 -17.23 7.27
C HIS A 74 -3.33 -16.81 6.15
N ALA A 75 -2.90 -16.84 4.89
CA ALA A 75 -3.78 -16.58 3.76
C ALA A 75 -4.90 -17.65 3.69
N GLY A 76 -6.12 -17.20 3.37
CA GLY A 76 -7.27 -18.11 3.27
C GLY A 76 -7.86 -18.55 4.60
N HIS A 77 -7.49 -17.92 5.71
CA HIS A 77 -7.96 -18.29 7.06
C HIS A 77 -8.91 -17.25 7.69
N GLY A 78 -9.50 -16.36 6.89
CA GLY A 78 -10.57 -15.46 7.34
C GLY A 78 -10.24 -13.99 7.36
N TRP A 79 -8.96 -13.58 7.38
CA TRP A 79 -8.60 -12.17 7.38
C TRP A 79 -9.15 -11.43 6.15
N GLU A 80 -9.16 -12.10 4.97
CA GLU A 80 -9.60 -11.49 3.72
C GLU A 80 -11.06 -11.06 3.77
N THR A 81 -11.91 -11.81 4.43
CA THR A 81 -13.33 -11.44 4.64
C THR A 81 -13.44 -10.14 5.43
N PHE A 82 -12.66 -10.01 6.50
CA PHE A 82 -12.63 -8.80 7.31
C PHE A 82 -12.11 -7.59 6.52
N THR A 83 -10.98 -7.74 5.84
CA THR A 83 -10.37 -6.63 5.10
C THR A 83 -11.20 -6.23 3.88
N ASP A 84 -11.88 -7.19 3.23
CA ASP A 84 -12.86 -6.88 2.18
C ASP A 84 -14.01 -6.03 2.73
N ALA A 85 -14.49 -6.34 3.93
CA ALA A 85 -15.54 -5.55 4.57
C ALA A 85 -15.07 -4.13 4.87
N VAL A 86 -13.83 -3.95 5.31
CA VAL A 86 -13.24 -2.62 5.55
C VAL A 86 -13.24 -1.80 4.25
N ILE A 87 -12.80 -2.38 3.14
CA ILE A 87 -12.74 -1.69 1.85
C ILE A 87 -14.14 -1.32 1.37
N ARG A 88 -15.12 -2.22 1.49
CA ARG A 88 -16.50 -1.93 1.11
C ARG A 88 -17.09 -0.78 1.94
N GLN A 89 -16.85 -0.78 3.23
CA GLN A 89 -17.36 0.28 4.12
C GLN A 89 -16.75 1.64 3.79
N LEU A 90 -15.44 1.69 3.54
CA LEU A 90 -14.78 2.92 3.13
C LEU A 90 -15.33 3.43 1.81
N SER A 91 -15.50 2.55 0.83
CA SER A 91 -16.06 2.91 -0.48
C SER A 91 -17.47 3.44 -0.39
N ALA A 92 -18.31 2.83 0.48
CA ALA A 92 -19.73 3.19 0.62
C ALA A 92 -19.95 4.44 1.47
N GLN A 93 -19.14 4.66 2.51
CA GLN A 93 -19.42 5.68 3.52
C GLN A 93 -18.59 6.95 3.40
N ARG A 94 -17.54 6.95 2.57
CA ARG A 94 -16.70 8.11 2.36
C ARG A 94 -16.78 8.60 0.93
N ASP A 95 -16.34 9.83 0.70
CA ASP A 95 -16.24 10.43 -0.63
C ASP A 95 -14.81 10.88 -0.90
N HIS A 96 -14.42 10.81 -2.19
CA HIS A 96 -13.15 11.34 -2.68
C HIS A 96 -11.93 10.74 -1.99
N LEU A 97 -11.97 9.43 -1.73
CA LEU A 97 -10.80 8.69 -1.28
C LEU A 97 -9.92 8.34 -2.48
N VAL A 98 -8.63 8.11 -2.20
CA VAL A 98 -7.69 7.54 -3.16
C VAL A 98 -7.38 6.12 -2.70
N PHE A 99 -7.64 5.15 -3.57
CA PHE A 99 -7.27 3.75 -3.37
C PHE A 99 -6.06 3.44 -4.24
N ILE A 100 -4.98 3.03 -3.63
CA ILE A 100 -3.75 2.68 -4.33
C ILE A 100 -3.57 1.18 -4.26
N LEU A 101 -3.60 0.51 -5.42
CA LEU A 101 -3.64 -0.93 -5.54
C LEU A 101 -2.42 -1.41 -6.32
N TRP A 102 -1.43 -1.95 -5.62
CA TRP A 102 -0.18 -2.43 -6.21
C TRP A 102 -0.19 -3.94 -6.32
N GLY A 103 -0.12 -4.41 -7.56
CA GLY A 103 -0.15 -5.82 -7.89
C GLY A 103 -1.54 -6.35 -8.18
N SER A 104 -1.60 -7.48 -8.89
CA SER A 104 -2.87 -8.08 -9.33
C SER A 104 -3.77 -8.50 -8.18
N TYR A 105 -3.21 -8.96 -7.08
CA TYR A 105 -3.96 -9.38 -5.90
C TYR A 105 -4.74 -8.19 -5.31
N ALA A 106 -4.07 -7.05 -5.10
CA ALA A 106 -4.72 -5.84 -4.58
C ALA A 106 -5.77 -5.30 -5.55
N GLN A 107 -5.48 -5.32 -6.86
CA GLN A 107 -6.41 -4.86 -7.89
C GLN A 107 -7.68 -5.71 -7.93
N LYS A 108 -7.56 -7.02 -7.80
CA LYS A 108 -8.71 -7.92 -7.72
C LYS A 108 -9.55 -7.62 -6.48
N LYS A 109 -8.91 -7.42 -5.34
CA LYS A 109 -9.57 -7.06 -4.09
C LYS A 109 -10.30 -5.71 -4.19
N GLY A 110 -9.77 -4.79 -4.98
CA GLY A 110 -10.33 -3.46 -5.21
C GLY A 110 -11.51 -3.40 -6.19
N GLN A 111 -11.97 -4.52 -6.75
CA GLN A 111 -13.10 -4.52 -7.69
C GLN A 111 -14.41 -4.03 -7.06
N VAL A 112 -14.53 -4.04 -5.74
CA VAL A 112 -15.72 -3.58 -5.02
C VAL A 112 -15.77 -2.06 -4.83
N ILE A 113 -14.71 -1.34 -5.20
CA ILE A 113 -14.61 0.12 -5.00
C ILE A 113 -15.46 0.86 -6.02
N ASP A 114 -16.24 1.82 -5.56
CA ASP A 114 -17.02 2.72 -6.41
C ASP A 114 -16.14 3.78 -7.06
N ARG A 115 -15.78 3.55 -8.32
CA ARG A 115 -14.87 4.42 -9.09
C ARG A 115 -15.51 5.73 -9.52
N SER A 116 -16.83 5.87 -9.38
CA SER A 116 -17.51 7.16 -9.63
C SER A 116 -17.32 8.15 -8.48
N ARG A 117 -16.97 7.65 -7.28
CA ARG A 117 -16.79 8.46 -6.07
C ARG A 117 -15.35 8.60 -5.63
N HIS A 118 -14.48 7.68 -6.05
CA HIS A 118 -13.11 7.59 -5.58
C HIS A 118 -12.13 7.46 -6.73
N LEU A 119 -10.91 7.91 -6.51
CA LEU A 119 -9.80 7.67 -7.43
C LEU A 119 -9.17 6.32 -7.12
N VAL A 120 -8.99 5.48 -8.13
CA VAL A 120 -8.30 4.18 -7.99
C VAL A 120 -7.07 4.20 -8.89
N LEU A 121 -5.89 4.01 -8.29
CA LEU A 121 -4.60 4.00 -8.95
C LEU A 121 -4.01 2.59 -8.90
N CYS A 122 -3.69 2.04 -10.05
CA CYS A 122 -3.20 0.67 -10.18
C CYS A 122 -1.83 0.63 -10.86
N SER A 123 -0.96 -0.23 -10.39
CA SER A 123 0.31 -0.57 -11.05
C SER A 123 0.81 -1.92 -10.58
N ALA A 124 1.92 -2.39 -11.16
CA ALA A 124 2.63 -3.55 -10.64
C ALA A 124 3.08 -3.30 -9.19
N HIS A 125 3.35 -4.37 -8.45
CA HIS A 125 3.79 -4.33 -7.06
C HIS A 125 5.22 -3.74 -6.96
N PRO A 126 5.56 -3.03 -5.88
CA PRO A 126 6.89 -2.45 -5.70
C PRO A 126 8.01 -3.45 -5.44
N SER A 127 7.71 -4.73 -5.23
CA SER A 127 8.75 -5.76 -5.10
C SER A 127 9.72 -5.72 -6.28
N PRO A 128 11.04 -5.89 -6.04
CA PRO A 128 12.02 -5.98 -7.14
C PRO A 128 11.67 -7.05 -8.19
N LEU A 129 10.91 -8.08 -7.80
CA LEU A 129 10.46 -9.14 -8.72
C LEU A 129 9.44 -8.65 -9.75
N SER A 130 8.79 -7.51 -9.53
CA SER A 130 7.66 -7.04 -10.35
C SER A 130 7.66 -5.54 -10.63
N ALA A 131 8.51 -4.76 -9.98
CA ALA A 131 8.45 -3.29 -10.04
C ALA A 131 8.58 -2.71 -11.46
N LEU A 132 9.21 -3.43 -12.39
CA LEU A 132 9.37 -3.01 -13.78
C LEU A 132 8.43 -3.75 -14.74
N ARG A 133 7.48 -4.53 -14.24
CA ARG A 133 6.60 -5.37 -15.05
C ARG A 133 5.61 -4.52 -15.85
N PRO A 134 5.58 -4.69 -17.22
CA PRO A 134 4.56 -4.04 -18.02
C PRO A 134 3.17 -4.66 -17.79
N PRO A 135 2.06 -4.02 -18.22
CA PRO A 135 2.01 -2.76 -18.94
C PRO A 135 2.09 -1.51 -18.06
N GLN A 136 1.94 -1.64 -16.76
CA GLN A 136 1.95 -0.53 -15.81
C GLN A 136 2.96 -0.80 -14.70
N PRO A 137 4.26 -0.54 -14.92
CA PRO A 137 5.28 -0.75 -13.91
C PRO A 137 5.03 0.08 -12.66
N PHE A 138 5.52 -0.39 -11.51
CA PHE A 138 5.51 0.41 -10.30
C PHE A 138 6.43 1.64 -10.45
N ILE A 139 7.65 1.44 -10.91
CA ILE A 139 8.58 2.54 -11.17
C ILE A 139 8.03 3.39 -12.33
N GLY A 140 7.84 4.67 -12.06
CA GLY A 140 7.25 5.60 -13.02
C GLY A 140 5.73 5.73 -12.93
N ASN A 141 5.07 5.10 -11.95
CA ASN A 141 3.61 5.12 -11.87
C ASN A 141 3.02 6.51 -11.51
N GLY A 142 3.78 7.39 -10.86
CA GLY A 142 3.31 8.74 -10.51
C GLY A 142 2.16 8.79 -9.51
N HIS A 143 1.94 7.74 -8.75
CA HIS A 143 0.78 7.63 -7.86
C HIS A 143 0.78 8.69 -6.75
N PHE A 144 1.94 9.08 -6.25
CA PHE A 144 2.03 9.98 -5.10
C PHE A 144 1.59 11.40 -5.46
N SER A 145 2.04 11.92 -6.59
CA SER A 145 1.60 13.23 -7.11
C SER A 145 0.12 13.18 -7.53
N ALA A 146 -0.32 12.10 -8.17
CA ALA A 146 -1.71 11.92 -8.58
C ALA A 146 -2.66 11.90 -7.38
N ALA A 147 -2.30 11.17 -6.32
CA ALA A 147 -3.08 11.12 -5.09
C ALA A 147 -3.19 12.49 -4.43
N ARG A 148 -2.08 13.20 -4.33
CA ARG A 148 -2.05 14.56 -3.76
C ARG A 148 -2.92 15.51 -4.56
N ALA A 149 -2.80 15.52 -5.89
CA ALA A 149 -3.59 16.39 -6.76
C ALA A 149 -5.09 16.15 -6.60
N PHE A 150 -5.52 14.88 -6.58
CA PHE A 150 -6.91 14.52 -6.39
C PHE A 150 -7.45 15.00 -5.03
N ARG A 151 -6.68 14.80 -3.95
CA ARG A 151 -7.10 15.23 -2.61
C ARG A 151 -7.16 16.76 -2.52
N GLN A 152 -6.21 17.48 -3.09
CA GLN A 152 -6.25 18.94 -3.13
C GLN A 152 -7.44 19.46 -3.94
N GLN A 153 -7.78 18.83 -5.05
CA GLN A 153 -8.94 19.17 -5.88
C GLN A 153 -10.25 19.10 -5.07
N HIS A 154 -10.33 18.20 -4.09
CA HIS A 154 -11.50 17.98 -3.26
C HIS A 154 -11.39 18.59 -1.85
N GLY A 155 -10.47 19.52 -1.64
CA GLY A 155 -10.39 20.31 -0.41
C GLY A 155 -9.59 19.70 0.73
N TYR A 156 -8.71 18.77 0.42
CA TYR A 156 -7.89 18.14 1.45
C TYR A 156 -6.44 18.58 1.46
#